data_36f253dd6a2a0bb56929cc7b72bab7b0
#
_entry.id   36f253dd6a2a0bb56929cc7b72bab7b0
#
_cell.length_a   1.000
_cell.length_b   1.000
_cell.length_c   1.000
_cell.angle_alpha   90.00
_cell.angle_beta   90.00
_cell.angle_gamma   90.00
#
_symmetry.space_group_name_H-M   'P 1'
#
loop_
_entity.id
_entity.type
_entity.pdbx_description
1 polymer ?
#
loop_
_entity_poly.entity_id
_entity_poly.type
_entity_poly.pdbx_seq_one_letter_code
_entity_poly.pdbx_strand_id
1 'polypeptide(L)'
;MKKRYIACVAAIVVGIILVSWGTAHKGIKPVTWDRTTNRLVVLKKVRHTTKLADFDRLVVNTKLPVVVKPGSVNQVTVQQQAANRRRHPVTTKVHDGTLTVSGGDQRQRGVTLNGLAITGDDEAFDTDGAITITVPQSDQLKVLTLQKSWTVRLEDLTVQRVTGRTGGNFQAKNVQFKKALDLSQGDADIYLTNVTAPKVTAKTSYGDIQVRQSQFKSTANVLNSLDGDITLEMTELGGGDLRTSDGDITVRDNQVAKTLTVQSYEGDLSGMVPATAGVSVQGSTDSDIELFGRSRGATARVRPHAKVQYRFITGDDGDITVR
;
A
#
# COMPACT_ATOMS: atom_id res chain seq x y z
N MET A 1 -4.57 -59.33 -3.23
CA MET A 1 -4.33 -57.97 -2.74
C MET A 1 -3.27 -57.18 -3.54
N LYS A 2 -2.14 -57.73 -3.91
CA LYS A 2 -1.05 -57.02 -4.64
C LYS A 2 -1.47 -56.35 -5.98
N LYS A 3 -2.32 -57.03 -6.79
CA LYS A 3 -2.76 -56.47 -8.10
C LYS A 3 -3.61 -55.21 -7.99
N ARG A 4 -4.45 -55.06 -6.94
CA ARG A 4 -5.24 -53.87 -6.70
C ARG A 4 -4.39 -52.67 -6.22
N TYR A 5 -3.36 -52.92 -5.44
CA TYR A 5 -2.39 -51.91 -5.02
C TYR A 5 -1.60 -51.33 -6.21
N ILE A 6 -1.15 -52.20 -7.11
CA ILE A 6 -0.42 -51.78 -8.31
C ILE A 6 -1.32 -50.92 -9.23
N ALA A 7 -2.60 -51.26 -9.38
CA ALA A 7 -3.53 -50.50 -10.17
C ALA A 7 -3.80 -49.11 -9.55
N CYS A 8 -3.91 -48.98 -8.22
CA CYS A 8 -4.06 -47.71 -7.54
C CYS A 8 -2.81 -46.83 -7.69
N VAL A 9 -1.62 -47.38 -7.53
CA VAL A 9 -0.36 -46.66 -7.72
C VAL A 9 -0.21 -46.17 -9.16
N ALA A 10 -0.51 -47.02 -10.14
CA ALA A 10 -0.48 -46.65 -11.55
C ALA A 10 -1.48 -45.52 -11.87
N ALA A 11 -2.69 -45.56 -11.31
CA ALA A 11 -3.69 -44.49 -11.48
C ALA A 11 -3.22 -43.13 -10.88
N ILE A 12 -2.56 -43.17 -9.71
CA ILE A 12 -1.98 -41.97 -9.08
C ILE A 12 -0.85 -41.38 -9.94
N VAL A 13 0.06 -42.26 -10.46
CA VAL A 13 1.16 -41.79 -11.32
C VAL A 13 0.64 -41.19 -12.62
N VAL A 14 -0.35 -41.84 -13.26
CA VAL A 14 -1.00 -41.29 -14.47
C VAL A 14 -1.69 -39.98 -14.15
N GLY A 15 -2.38 -39.85 -13.01
CA GLY A 15 -2.98 -38.59 -12.54
C GLY A 15 -1.97 -37.46 -12.37
N ILE A 16 -0.81 -37.77 -11.74
CA ILE A 16 0.27 -36.78 -11.58
C ILE A 16 0.86 -36.35 -12.93
N ILE A 17 1.05 -37.30 -13.87
CA ILE A 17 1.55 -37.00 -15.22
C ILE A 17 0.56 -36.12 -15.99
N LEU A 18 -0.73 -36.40 -15.92
CA LEU A 18 -1.76 -35.63 -16.58
C LEU A 18 -1.88 -34.19 -15.98
N VAL A 19 -1.77 -34.06 -14.67
CA VAL A 19 -1.75 -32.75 -14.00
C VAL A 19 -0.47 -31.98 -14.39
N SER A 20 0.69 -32.63 -14.38
CA SER A 20 1.96 -32.00 -14.76
C SER A 20 1.97 -31.58 -16.23
N TRP A 21 1.39 -32.38 -17.13
CA TRP A 21 1.27 -32.03 -18.53
C TRP A 21 0.25 -30.90 -18.74
N GLY A 22 -0.88 -30.91 -18.03
CA GLY A 22 -1.87 -29.84 -18.08
C GLY A 22 -1.31 -28.50 -17.62
N THR A 23 -0.44 -28.51 -16.57
CA THR A 23 0.25 -27.30 -16.08
C THR A 23 1.30 -26.79 -17.05
N ALA A 24 2.04 -27.70 -17.72
CA ALA A 24 3.06 -27.32 -18.72
C ALA A 24 2.47 -26.75 -20.02
N HIS A 25 1.23 -27.09 -20.37
CA HIS A 25 0.60 -26.74 -21.66
C HIS A 25 -0.48 -25.64 -21.59
N LYS A 26 -0.37 -24.64 -20.73
CA LYS A 26 -1.25 -23.45 -20.56
C LYS A 26 -2.20 -23.50 -19.37
N GLY A 27 -1.65 -23.76 -18.22
CA GLY A 27 -2.23 -23.27 -16.96
C GLY A 27 -3.60 -23.85 -16.62
N ILE A 28 -3.72 -24.36 -15.45
CA ILE A 28 -5.02 -24.65 -14.83
C ILE A 28 -5.78 -23.34 -14.78
N LYS A 29 -6.85 -23.22 -15.55
CA LYS A 29 -7.71 -22.02 -15.50
C LYS A 29 -8.39 -21.98 -14.15
N PRO A 30 -8.44 -20.85 -13.48
CA PRO A 30 -9.14 -20.74 -12.22
C PRO A 30 -10.62 -21.09 -12.42
N VAL A 31 -11.13 -21.91 -11.52
CA VAL A 31 -12.51 -22.42 -11.54
C VAL A 31 -13.17 -22.00 -10.24
N THR A 32 -14.36 -21.44 -10.32
CA THR A 32 -15.14 -21.09 -9.14
C THR A 32 -16.47 -21.85 -9.12
N TRP A 33 -16.98 -22.09 -7.92
CA TRP A 33 -18.32 -22.66 -7.73
C TRP A 33 -19.36 -21.52 -7.80
N ASP A 34 -20.15 -21.47 -8.86
CA ASP A 34 -21.27 -20.53 -8.95
C ASP A 34 -22.47 -21.07 -8.15
N ARG A 35 -22.68 -20.53 -6.97
CA ARG A 35 -23.79 -20.92 -6.08
C ARG A 35 -25.16 -20.62 -6.67
N THR A 36 -25.27 -19.73 -7.65
CA THR A 36 -26.55 -19.39 -8.28
C THR A 36 -27.00 -20.44 -9.29
N THR A 37 -26.04 -20.99 -10.03
CA THR A 37 -26.28 -22.04 -11.03
C THR A 37 -25.94 -23.42 -10.51
N ASN A 38 -25.37 -23.51 -9.31
CA ASN A 38 -24.87 -24.73 -8.68
C ASN A 38 -23.91 -25.53 -9.58
N ARG A 39 -22.99 -24.83 -10.25
CA ARG A 39 -22.06 -25.42 -11.22
C ARG A 39 -20.66 -24.85 -11.05
N LEU A 40 -19.66 -25.65 -11.41
CA LEU A 40 -18.29 -25.17 -11.60
C LEU A 40 -18.21 -24.34 -12.89
N VAL A 41 -17.66 -23.13 -12.76
CA VAL A 41 -17.51 -22.17 -13.87
C VAL A 41 -16.06 -21.76 -14.01
N VAL A 42 -15.55 -21.83 -15.24
CA VAL A 42 -14.20 -21.36 -15.55
C VAL A 42 -14.18 -19.84 -15.60
N LEU A 43 -13.29 -19.23 -14.82
CA LEU A 43 -13.06 -17.79 -14.85
C LEU A 43 -12.25 -17.40 -16.08
N LYS A 44 -12.70 -16.36 -16.79
CA LYS A 44 -12.00 -15.78 -17.95
C LYS A 44 -11.58 -14.35 -17.61
N LYS A 45 -10.36 -13.99 -17.93
CA LYS A 45 -9.91 -12.59 -17.89
C LYS A 45 -10.62 -11.82 -19.01
N VAL A 46 -11.39 -10.80 -18.63
CA VAL A 46 -12.06 -9.89 -19.56
C VAL A 46 -11.44 -8.52 -19.41
N ARG A 47 -11.00 -7.95 -20.51
CA ARG A 47 -10.46 -6.60 -20.57
C ARG A 47 -11.40 -5.73 -21.40
N HIS A 48 -11.82 -4.61 -20.85
CA HIS A 48 -12.61 -3.60 -21.54
C HIS A 48 -11.92 -2.26 -21.46
N THR A 49 -11.76 -1.60 -22.59
CA THR A 49 -11.08 -0.32 -22.68
C THR A 49 -12.04 0.71 -23.27
N THR A 50 -12.17 1.85 -22.61
CA THR A 50 -13.03 2.96 -23.02
C THR A 50 -12.20 4.23 -23.11
N LYS A 51 -12.20 4.90 -24.25
CA LYS A 51 -11.69 6.27 -24.40
C LYS A 51 -12.65 7.23 -23.72
N LEU A 52 -12.09 8.25 -23.09
CA LEU A 52 -12.83 9.23 -22.31
C LEU A 52 -12.68 10.63 -22.91
N ALA A 53 -13.65 11.49 -22.66
CA ALA A 53 -13.49 12.92 -22.81
C ALA A 53 -12.46 13.46 -21.79
N ASP A 54 -12.03 14.70 -21.98
CA ASP A 54 -11.08 15.35 -21.07
C ASP A 54 -11.67 15.54 -19.68
N PHE A 55 -10.83 15.31 -18.67
CA PHE A 55 -11.16 15.51 -17.26
C PHE A 55 -9.93 15.98 -16.51
N ASP A 56 -10.13 16.74 -15.44
CA ASP A 56 -9.09 17.18 -14.51
C ASP A 56 -9.39 16.79 -13.05
N ARG A 57 -10.54 16.18 -12.82
CA ARG A 57 -10.97 15.65 -11.53
C ARG A 57 -11.33 14.17 -11.67
N LEU A 58 -10.91 13.38 -10.68
CA LEU A 58 -11.17 11.95 -10.62
C LEU A 58 -11.83 11.59 -9.29
N VAL A 59 -12.98 10.93 -9.35
CA VAL A 59 -13.67 10.33 -8.21
C VAL A 59 -13.59 8.81 -8.34
N VAL A 60 -12.95 8.18 -7.36
CA VAL A 60 -12.81 6.72 -7.27
C VAL A 60 -13.79 6.20 -6.21
N ASN A 61 -14.79 5.45 -6.64
CA ASN A 61 -15.80 4.82 -5.78
C ASN A 61 -15.99 3.34 -6.17
N THR A 62 -14.93 2.55 -6.03
CA THR A 62 -14.91 1.15 -6.44
C THR A 62 -14.09 0.32 -5.46
N LYS A 63 -14.44 -0.95 -5.32
CA LYS A 63 -13.65 -1.91 -4.53
C LYS A 63 -12.55 -2.60 -5.36
N LEU A 64 -12.46 -2.34 -6.66
CA LEU A 64 -11.34 -2.81 -7.46
C LEU A 64 -10.12 -1.92 -7.24
N PRO A 65 -8.91 -2.48 -7.28
CA PRO A 65 -7.69 -1.71 -7.34
C PRO A 65 -7.68 -0.74 -8.52
N VAL A 66 -7.28 0.51 -8.29
CA VAL A 66 -7.19 1.54 -9.32
C VAL A 66 -5.75 2.01 -9.45
N VAL A 67 -5.23 1.98 -10.68
CA VAL A 67 -3.94 2.54 -11.05
C VAL A 67 -4.17 3.76 -11.94
N VAL A 68 -3.59 4.90 -11.56
CA VAL A 68 -3.61 6.12 -12.39
C VAL A 68 -2.18 6.43 -12.83
N LYS A 69 -1.98 6.58 -14.13
CA LYS A 69 -0.65 6.82 -14.72
C LYS A 69 -0.72 7.57 -16.03
N PRO A 70 0.39 8.13 -16.52
CA PRO A 70 0.45 8.72 -17.85
C PRO A 70 0.19 7.71 -18.96
N GLY A 71 -0.35 8.18 -20.07
CA GLY A 71 -0.58 7.42 -21.29
C GLY A 71 -0.73 8.33 -22.49
N SER A 72 -1.05 7.79 -23.64
CA SER A 72 -1.21 8.58 -24.88
C SER A 72 -2.57 9.29 -24.98
N VAL A 73 -3.57 8.84 -24.26
CA VAL A 73 -4.95 9.34 -24.31
C VAL A 73 -5.65 9.18 -22.97
N ASN A 74 -6.72 9.94 -22.76
CA ASN A 74 -7.66 9.72 -21.65
C ASN A 74 -8.41 8.39 -21.86
N GLN A 75 -8.14 7.43 -21.00
CA GLN A 75 -8.68 6.09 -21.17
C GLN A 75 -8.86 5.39 -19.83
N VAL A 76 -9.90 4.59 -19.72
CA VAL A 76 -10.06 3.61 -18.63
C VAL A 76 -10.00 2.20 -19.23
N THR A 77 -9.15 1.38 -18.65
CA THR A 77 -9.11 -0.06 -18.93
C THR A 77 -9.54 -0.79 -17.68
N VAL A 78 -10.63 -1.55 -17.78
CA VAL A 78 -11.12 -2.42 -16.72
C VAL A 78 -10.72 -3.85 -17.05
N GLN A 79 -9.96 -4.47 -16.19
CA GLN A 79 -9.64 -5.89 -16.26
C GLN A 79 -10.33 -6.61 -15.11
N GLN A 80 -11.07 -7.68 -15.41
CA GLN A 80 -11.79 -8.47 -14.41
C GLN A 80 -11.74 -9.95 -14.78
N GLN A 81 -11.80 -10.80 -13.76
CA GLN A 81 -12.19 -12.19 -13.96
C GLN A 81 -13.71 -12.28 -14.00
N ALA A 82 -14.26 -12.92 -14.99
CA ALA A 82 -15.70 -13.09 -15.14
C ALA A 82 -16.05 -14.55 -15.38
N ALA A 83 -16.96 -15.06 -14.55
CA ALA A 83 -17.68 -16.29 -14.79
C ALA A 83 -18.90 -15.97 -15.67
N ASN A 84 -18.98 -16.57 -16.88
CA ASN A 84 -20.15 -16.53 -17.77
C ASN A 84 -21.04 -15.28 -17.67
N ARG A 85 -20.72 -14.20 -18.39
CA ARG A 85 -21.58 -13.03 -18.67
C ARG A 85 -22.11 -12.22 -17.47
N ARG A 86 -22.01 -12.68 -16.22
CA ARG A 86 -22.36 -11.88 -15.06
C ARG A 86 -21.15 -11.03 -14.66
N ARG A 87 -21.11 -9.83 -15.20
CA ARG A 87 -20.13 -8.80 -14.85
C ARG A 87 -20.75 -7.96 -13.73
N HIS A 88 -19.98 -7.68 -12.70
CA HIS A 88 -20.28 -6.53 -11.85
C HIS A 88 -19.78 -5.30 -12.60
N PRO A 89 -20.66 -4.51 -13.21
CA PRO A 89 -20.23 -3.49 -14.15
C PRO A 89 -19.47 -2.40 -13.38
N VAL A 90 -18.28 -2.06 -13.90
CA VAL A 90 -17.64 -0.80 -13.58
C VAL A 90 -18.28 0.25 -14.47
N THR A 91 -18.80 1.30 -13.87
CA THR A 91 -19.36 2.44 -14.58
C THR A 91 -18.33 3.56 -14.58
N THR A 92 -18.08 4.11 -15.76
CA THR A 92 -17.23 5.27 -15.97
C THR A 92 -18.03 6.38 -16.62
N LYS A 93 -18.06 7.55 -16.01
CA LYS A 93 -18.80 8.72 -16.52
C LYS A 93 -17.93 9.96 -16.37
N VAL A 94 -17.81 10.72 -17.45
CA VAL A 94 -17.22 12.07 -17.42
C VAL A 94 -18.37 13.07 -17.48
N HIS A 95 -18.40 13.99 -16.51
CA HIS A 95 -19.36 15.08 -16.43
C HIS A 95 -18.67 16.28 -15.82
N ASP A 96 -18.77 17.44 -16.45
CA ASP A 96 -18.17 18.71 -16.01
C ASP A 96 -16.68 18.58 -15.62
N GLY A 97 -15.89 17.92 -16.46
CA GLY A 97 -14.46 17.71 -16.24
C GLY A 97 -14.14 16.73 -15.08
N THR A 98 -15.15 16.01 -14.59
CA THR A 98 -14.98 15.03 -13.52
C THR A 98 -15.21 13.63 -14.05
N LEU A 99 -14.18 12.77 -14.01
CA LEU A 99 -14.32 11.34 -14.23
C LEU A 99 -14.77 10.68 -12.93
N THR A 100 -15.90 10.02 -12.95
CA THR A 100 -16.37 9.15 -11.86
C THR A 100 -16.21 7.68 -12.27
N VAL A 101 -15.49 6.91 -11.47
CA VAL A 101 -15.34 5.46 -11.63
C VAL A 101 -16.01 4.80 -10.45
N SER A 102 -17.02 3.98 -10.71
CA SER A 102 -17.84 3.34 -9.66
C SER A 102 -18.22 1.91 -9.99
N GLY A 103 -18.63 1.14 -9.01
CA GLY A 103 -19.05 -0.26 -9.17
C GLY A 103 -17.88 -1.24 -9.03
N GLY A 104 -17.99 -2.39 -9.67
CA GLY A 104 -16.97 -3.43 -9.61
C GLY A 104 -16.93 -4.17 -8.27
N ASP A 105 -18.03 -4.22 -7.53
CA ASP A 105 -18.12 -4.98 -6.28
C ASP A 105 -18.03 -6.48 -6.59
N GLN A 106 -16.84 -7.05 -6.41
CA GLN A 106 -16.61 -8.48 -6.60
C GLN A 106 -16.85 -9.24 -5.30
N ARG A 107 -18.07 -9.30 -4.86
CA ARG A 107 -18.46 -10.37 -3.92
C ARG A 107 -18.73 -11.65 -4.72
N GLN A 108 -17.72 -12.30 -5.23
CA GLN A 108 -17.84 -13.71 -5.59
C GLN A 108 -17.89 -14.53 -4.30
N ARG A 109 -19.08 -14.77 -3.80
CA ARG A 109 -19.29 -15.77 -2.75
C ARG A 109 -19.09 -17.15 -3.37
N GLY A 110 -17.92 -17.73 -3.21
CA GLY A 110 -17.62 -19.08 -3.73
C GLY A 110 -16.18 -19.50 -3.45
N VAL A 111 -15.97 -20.79 -3.44
CA VAL A 111 -14.65 -21.40 -3.38
C VAL A 111 -14.00 -21.31 -4.76
N THR A 112 -12.83 -20.73 -4.87
CA THR A 112 -12.07 -20.66 -6.12
C THR A 112 -10.91 -21.64 -6.06
N LEU A 113 -10.82 -22.52 -7.05
CA LEU A 113 -9.68 -23.41 -7.25
C LEU A 113 -8.71 -22.72 -8.19
N ASN A 114 -7.57 -22.32 -7.68
CA ASN A 114 -6.50 -21.70 -8.46
C ASN A 114 -5.30 -22.65 -8.50
N GLY A 115 -5.28 -23.52 -9.50
CA GLY A 115 -4.31 -24.61 -9.55
C GLY A 115 -4.56 -25.66 -8.46
N LEU A 116 -3.53 -25.93 -7.64
CA LEU A 116 -3.61 -26.80 -6.46
C LEU A 116 -4.02 -26.05 -5.18
N ALA A 117 -4.16 -24.73 -5.24
CA ALA A 117 -4.57 -23.93 -4.10
C ALA A 117 -6.10 -23.80 -4.04
N ILE A 118 -6.66 -24.05 -2.87
CA ILE A 118 -8.06 -23.79 -2.55
C ILE A 118 -8.06 -22.50 -1.75
N THR A 119 -8.57 -21.42 -2.33
CA THR A 119 -8.76 -20.16 -1.61
C THR A 119 -10.21 -20.04 -1.18
N GLY A 120 -10.41 -19.75 0.09
CA GLY A 120 -11.73 -19.47 0.66
C GLY A 120 -12.26 -18.09 0.28
N ASP A 121 -13.43 -17.75 0.78
CA ASP A 121 -14.12 -16.48 0.46
C ASP A 121 -13.32 -15.22 0.84
N ASP A 122 -12.38 -15.31 1.78
CA ASP A 122 -11.63 -14.16 2.33
C ASP A 122 -10.31 -13.88 1.61
N GLU A 123 -9.70 -14.87 0.94
CA GLU A 123 -8.41 -14.71 0.23
C GLU A 123 -8.52 -14.58 -1.29
N ALA A 124 -9.71 -14.74 -1.86
CA ALA A 124 -9.94 -14.66 -3.31
C ALA A 124 -9.77 -13.22 -3.88
N PHE A 125 -9.37 -12.26 -3.06
CA PHE A 125 -9.33 -10.84 -3.42
C PHE A 125 -8.03 -10.39 -4.10
N ASP A 126 -6.99 -11.21 -4.11
CA ASP A 126 -5.67 -10.70 -4.51
C ASP A 126 -5.39 -10.79 -6.00
N THR A 127 -6.23 -11.23 -6.85
CA THR A 127 -5.57 -11.51 -8.10
C THR A 127 -6.10 -10.94 -9.38
N ASP A 128 -7.29 -10.58 -9.65
CA ASP A 128 -7.51 -10.42 -11.09
C ASP A 128 -8.55 -9.37 -11.54
N GLY A 129 -8.79 -8.37 -10.73
CA GLY A 129 -9.53 -7.19 -11.17
C GLY A 129 -8.75 -5.91 -10.92
N ALA A 130 -8.49 -5.13 -11.94
CA ALA A 130 -7.87 -3.82 -11.79
C ALA A 130 -8.47 -2.82 -12.79
N ILE A 131 -8.51 -1.57 -12.38
CA ILE A 131 -8.89 -0.45 -13.22
C ILE A 131 -7.64 0.38 -13.48
N THR A 132 -7.22 0.49 -14.73
CA THR A 132 -6.14 1.37 -15.13
C THR A 132 -6.72 2.62 -15.80
N ILE A 133 -6.40 3.78 -15.26
CA ILE A 133 -6.78 5.09 -15.82
C ILE A 133 -5.51 5.71 -16.38
N THR A 134 -5.52 6.06 -17.67
CA THR A 134 -4.42 6.79 -18.27
C THR A 134 -4.83 8.22 -18.60
N VAL A 135 -3.89 9.14 -18.38
CA VAL A 135 -4.03 10.56 -18.70
C VAL A 135 -2.90 11.00 -19.63
N PRO A 136 -3.16 11.78 -20.68
CA PRO A 136 -2.14 12.14 -21.68
C PRO A 136 -1.08 13.11 -21.13
N GLN A 137 -1.40 13.86 -20.09
CA GLN A 137 -0.48 14.77 -19.43
C GLN A 137 -0.34 14.39 -17.97
N SER A 138 0.90 14.30 -17.48
CA SER A 138 1.19 13.89 -16.10
C SER A 138 0.64 14.89 -15.06
N ASP A 139 0.43 16.14 -15.41
CA ASP A 139 -0.09 17.22 -14.54
C ASP A 139 -1.58 17.52 -14.76
N GLN A 140 -2.27 16.74 -15.58
CA GLN A 140 -3.69 16.93 -15.88
C GLN A 140 -4.59 16.83 -14.65
N LEU A 141 -4.24 15.94 -13.70
CA LEU A 141 -5.12 15.62 -12.58
C LEU A 141 -5.01 16.67 -11.46
N LYS A 142 -6.01 17.55 -11.35
CA LYS A 142 -6.10 18.55 -10.28
C LYS A 142 -6.56 17.94 -8.96
N VAL A 143 -7.66 17.20 -8.97
CA VAL A 143 -8.26 16.65 -7.75
C VAL A 143 -8.51 15.14 -7.91
N LEU A 144 -8.00 14.40 -6.94
CA LEU A 144 -8.36 13.00 -6.74
C LEU A 144 -9.21 12.88 -5.47
N THR A 145 -10.43 12.37 -5.62
CA THR A 145 -11.34 12.09 -4.51
C THR A 145 -11.52 10.58 -4.34
N LEU A 146 -11.17 10.08 -3.17
CA LEU A 146 -11.25 8.67 -2.81
C LEU A 146 -12.54 8.43 -2.01
N GLN A 147 -13.43 7.57 -2.54
CA GLN A 147 -14.69 7.19 -1.92
C GLN A 147 -14.84 5.68 -2.01
N LYS A 148 -14.81 4.99 -0.87
CA LYS A 148 -14.97 3.53 -0.82
C LYS A 148 -14.06 2.76 -1.79
N SER A 149 -12.89 3.34 -2.12
CA SER A 149 -11.90 2.68 -2.94
C SER A 149 -11.14 1.65 -2.12
N TRP A 150 -10.76 0.52 -2.74
CA TRP A 150 -9.94 -0.49 -2.09
C TRP A 150 -8.47 -0.07 -2.10
N THR A 151 -7.74 -0.34 -3.16
CA THR A 151 -6.34 0.08 -3.32
C THR A 151 -6.23 1.11 -4.42
N VAL A 152 -5.47 2.17 -4.19
CA VAL A 152 -5.19 3.20 -5.20
C VAL A 152 -3.69 3.37 -5.35
N ARG A 153 -3.22 3.29 -6.61
CA ARG A 153 -1.83 3.53 -6.99
C ARG A 153 -1.75 4.68 -7.96
N LEU A 154 -0.90 5.64 -7.65
CA LEU A 154 -0.54 6.77 -8.53
C LEU A 154 0.90 6.58 -9.00
N GLU A 155 1.15 6.71 -10.29
CA GLU A 155 2.48 6.55 -10.89
C GLU A 155 2.79 7.70 -11.83
N ASP A 156 3.98 8.31 -11.69
CA ASP A 156 4.55 9.30 -12.61
C ASP A 156 3.63 10.51 -12.87
N LEU A 157 2.98 11.04 -11.84
CA LEU A 157 1.96 12.07 -11.94
C LEU A 157 2.31 13.33 -11.15
N THR A 158 1.73 14.45 -11.60
CA THR A 158 1.57 15.66 -10.78
C THR A 158 0.10 15.85 -10.43
N VAL A 159 -0.22 15.84 -9.14
CA VAL A 159 -1.58 15.97 -8.61
C VAL A 159 -1.65 17.20 -7.72
N GLN A 160 -2.66 18.06 -7.90
CA GLN A 160 -2.76 19.22 -7.01
C GLN A 160 -3.23 18.82 -5.62
N ARG A 161 -4.28 17.96 -5.52
CA ARG A 161 -4.89 17.61 -4.25
C ARG A 161 -5.47 16.18 -4.26
N VAL A 162 -5.27 15.47 -3.16
CA VAL A 162 -5.96 14.22 -2.85
C VAL A 162 -6.90 14.46 -1.66
N THR A 163 -8.09 13.87 -1.70
CA THR A 163 -9.08 13.93 -0.62
C THR A 163 -9.79 12.59 -0.45
N GLY A 164 -10.26 12.30 0.76
CA GLY A 164 -10.99 11.07 1.07
C GLY A 164 -10.10 9.97 1.64
N ARG A 165 -10.62 8.75 1.64
CA ARG A 165 -9.98 7.56 2.23
C ARG A 165 -10.05 6.38 1.26
N THR A 166 -9.07 5.50 1.34
CA THR A 166 -9.14 4.15 0.77
C THR A 166 -9.55 3.16 1.87
N GLY A 167 -10.17 2.05 1.50
CA GLY A 167 -10.35 0.91 2.39
C GLY A 167 -9.22 -0.11 2.27
N GLY A 168 -8.30 0.07 1.33
CA GLY A 168 -7.08 -0.70 1.12
C GLY A 168 -5.91 0.25 0.88
N ASN A 169 -4.78 -0.27 0.42
CA ASN A 169 -3.51 0.45 0.38
C ASN A 169 -3.52 1.68 -0.52
N PHE A 170 -2.84 2.73 -0.08
CA PHE A 170 -2.53 3.90 -0.89
C PHE A 170 -1.06 3.88 -1.29
N GLN A 171 -0.78 3.92 -2.59
CA GLN A 171 0.57 3.90 -3.13
C GLN A 171 0.79 5.10 -4.06
N ALA A 172 1.87 5.84 -3.85
CA ALA A 172 2.31 6.88 -4.76
C ALA A 172 3.78 6.66 -5.10
N LYS A 173 4.07 6.59 -6.40
CA LYS A 173 5.44 6.42 -6.92
C LYS A 173 5.73 7.48 -7.98
N ASN A 174 6.83 8.23 -7.80
CA ASN A 174 7.22 9.33 -8.68
C ASN A 174 6.10 10.38 -8.81
N VAL A 175 5.50 10.79 -7.69
CA VAL A 175 4.35 11.69 -7.69
C VAL A 175 4.70 13.02 -7.04
N GLN A 176 4.34 14.11 -7.72
CA GLN A 176 4.39 15.45 -7.16
C GLN A 176 3.01 15.92 -6.71
N PHE A 177 2.84 16.17 -5.43
CA PHE A 177 1.65 16.85 -4.91
C PHE A 177 1.91 18.35 -4.78
N LYS A 178 1.10 19.18 -5.43
CA LYS A 178 1.25 20.65 -5.36
C LYS A 178 0.76 21.24 -4.04
N LYS A 179 -0.18 20.57 -3.36
CA LYS A 179 -0.68 20.90 -2.03
C LYS A 179 -0.30 19.84 -1.02
N ALA A 180 -0.56 20.10 0.25
CA ALA A 180 -0.33 19.12 1.29
C ALA A 180 -1.00 17.78 0.95
N LEU A 181 -0.28 16.70 1.19
CA LEU A 181 -0.79 15.33 1.11
C LEU A 181 -1.35 14.97 2.48
N ASP A 182 -2.65 14.76 2.53
CA ASP A 182 -3.37 14.40 3.74
C ASP A 182 -4.11 13.07 3.53
N LEU A 183 -3.58 12.03 4.16
CA LEU A 183 -4.05 10.66 4.05
C LEU A 183 -4.48 10.16 5.44
N SER A 184 -5.68 9.61 5.51
CA SER A 184 -6.17 8.95 6.72
C SER A 184 -6.81 7.62 6.31
N GLN A 185 -6.18 6.53 6.73
CA GLN A 185 -6.61 5.17 6.42
C GLN A 185 -7.08 4.46 7.70
N GLY A 186 -7.76 3.32 7.56
CA GLY A 186 -8.05 2.42 8.67
C GLY A 186 -6.95 1.35 8.77
N ASP A 187 -7.23 0.18 8.21
CA ASP A 187 -6.37 -1.01 8.31
C ASP A 187 -5.39 -1.14 7.13
N ALA A 188 -5.16 -0.07 6.39
CA ALA A 188 -4.46 -0.09 5.11
C ALA A 188 -3.10 0.59 5.16
N ASP A 189 -2.17 0.06 4.37
CA ASP A 189 -0.81 0.58 4.27
C ASP A 189 -0.72 1.84 3.39
N ILE A 190 0.28 2.65 3.68
CA ILE A 190 0.62 3.85 2.92
C ILE A 190 2.06 3.73 2.42
N TYR A 191 2.24 3.67 1.10
CA TYR A 191 3.54 3.59 0.44
C TYR A 191 3.81 4.84 -0.38
N LEU A 192 4.82 5.62 0.00
CA LEU A 192 5.24 6.83 -0.69
C LEU A 192 6.70 6.66 -1.15
N THR A 193 6.92 6.53 -2.46
CA THR A 193 8.27 6.38 -3.04
C THR A 193 8.53 7.47 -4.07
N ASN A 194 9.58 8.24 -3.89
CA ASN A 194 9.93 9.38 -4.74
C ASN A 194 8.75 10.35 -4.86
N VAL A 195 8.22 10.77 -3.70
CA VAL A 195 7.09 11.69 -3.59
C VAL A 195 7.56 13.06 -3.12
N THR A 196 7.09 14.11 -3.79
CA THR A 196 7.32 15.49 -3.38
C THR A 196 6.00 16.15 -2.99
N ALA A 197 5.94 16.75 -1.79
CA ALA A 197 4.80 17.56 -1.35
C ALA A 197 5.24 18.69 -0.42
N PRO A 198 4.49 19.79 -0.30
CA PRO A 198 4.78 20.82 0.70
C PRO A 198 4.74 20.28 2.13
N LYS A 199 3.81 19.38 2.42
CA LYS A 199 3.59 18.74 3.72
C LYS A 199 3.00 17.35 3.50
N VAL A 200 3.32 16.40 4.38
CA VAL A 200 2.64 15.12 4.49
C VAL A 200 1.98 14.97 5.86
N THR A 201 0.74 14.48 5.85
CA THR A 201 0.05 13.92 7.01
C THR A 201 -0.46 12.56 6.59
N ALA A 202 0.15 11.50 7.09
CA ALA A 202 -0.25 10.13 6.81
C ALA A 202 -0.63 9.44 8.12
N LYS A 203 -1.84 8.92 8.19
CA LYS A 203 -2.40 8.27 9.38
C LYS A 203 -3.04 6.95 9.00
N THR A 204 -2.79 5.92 9.80
CA THR A 204 -3.44 4.62 9.70
C THR A 204 -3.69 4.06 11.10
N SER A 205 -4.55 3.04 11.23
CA SER A 205 -4.77 2.37 12.51
C SER A 205 -3.89 1.11 12.62
N TYR A 206 -3.97 0.21 11.64
CA TYR A 206 -3.29 -1.10 11.66
C TYR A 206 -2.29 -1.29 10.51
N GLY A 207 -2.27 -0.39 9.55
CA GLY A 207 -1.39 -0.51 8.39
C GLY A 207 -0.01 0.10 8.62
N ASP A 208 0.94 -0.27 7.79
CA ASP A 208 2.29 0.27 7.78
C ASP A 208 2.37 1.58 7.00
N ILE A 209 3.28 2.46 7.41
CA ILE A 209 3.62 3.67 6.68
C ILE A 209 5.07 3.58 6.21
N GLN A 210 5.27 3.50 4.90
CA GLN A 210 6.59 3.47 4.31
C GLN A 210 6.83 4.69 3.41
N VAL A 211 7.85 5.48 3.75
CA VAL A 211 8.23 6.66 2.99
C VAL A 211 9.70 6.53 2.58
N ARG A 212 9.96 6.56 1.28
CA ARG A 212 11.30 6.41 0.72
C ARG A 212 11.59 7.47 -0.34
N GLN A 213 12.83 7.97 -0.38
CA GLN A 213 13.36 8.86 -1.42
C GLN A 213 12.45 10.07 -1.69
N SER A 214 11.80 10.59 -0.65
CA SER A 214 10.74 11.59 -0.77
C SER A 214 11.18 12.95 -0.23
N GLN A 215 10.40 14.01 -0.50
CA GLN A 215 10.72 15.37 -0.06
C GLN A 215 9.49 16.10 0.49
N PHE A 216 9.56 16.52 1.77
CA PHE A 216 8.49 17.25 2.46
C PHE A 216 9.05 18.46 3.21
N LYS A 217 8.79 19.66 2.68
CA LYS A 217 9.42 20.91 3.15
C LYS A 217 8.91 21.41 4.51
N SER A 218 7.72 21.02 4.91
CA SER A 218 7.12 21.45 6.18
C SER A 218 7.92 20.95 7.37
N THR A 219 7.91 21.71 8.47
CA THR A 219 8.37 21.25 9.78
C THR A 219 7.29 20.53 10.58
N ALA A 220 6.07 20.47 10.08
CA ALA A 220 4.91 19.85 10.72
C ALA A 220 4.40 18.64 9.92
N ASN A 221 5.32 17.81 9.41
CA ASN A 221 4.96 16.53 8.82
C ASN A 221 4.53 15.55 9.92
N VAL A 222 3.58 14.69 9.61
CA VAL A 222 3.05 13.71 10.57
C VAL A 222 2.91 12.36 9.88
N LEU A 223 3.58 11.35 10.43
CA LEU A 223 3.36 9.94 10.12
C LEU A 223 2.88 9.28 11.41
N ASN A 224 1.69 8.70 11.39
CA ASN A 224 1.09 8.11 12.58
C ASN A 224 0.40 6.80 12.23
N SER A 225 0.85 5.72 12.82
CA SER A 225 0.13 4.45 12.90
C SER A 225 -0.30 4.19 14.35
N LEU A 226 -1.30 3.36 14.56
CA LEU A 226 -1.58 2.86 15.91
C LEU A 226 -0.75 1.60 16.16
N ASP A 227 -0.93 0.55 15.35
CA ASP A 227 -0.29 -0.76 15.55
C ASP A 227 0.71 -1.13 14.44
N GLY A 228 0.76 -0.39 13.34
CA GLY A 228 1.67 -0.69 12.21
C GLY A 228 3.01 0.00 12.32
N ASP A 229 3.97 -0.51 11.58
CA ASP A 229 5.33 0.00 11.53
C ASP A 229 5.46 1.28 10.71
N ILE A 230 6.44 2.11 11.07
CA ILE A 230 6.78 3.31 10.31
C ILE A 230 8.22 3.23 9.81
N THR A 231 8.40 3.22 8.50
CA THR A 231 9.72 3.27 7.87
C THR A 231 9.91 4.59 7.13
N LEU A 232 10.95 5.33 7.48
CA LEU A 232 11.35 6.57 6.83
C LEU A 232 12.80 6.47 6.36
N GLU A 233 13.01 6.42 5.03
CA GLU A 233 14.34 6.20 4.45
C GLU A 233 14.66 7.20 3.34
N MET A 234 15.93 7.67 3.30
CA MET A 234 16.48 8.53 2.23
C MET A 234 15.58 9.72 1.89
N THR A 235 14.92 10.30 2.91
CA THR A 235 13.88 11.31 2.74
C THR A 235 14.35 12.67 3.28
N GLU A 236 14.02 13.74 2.57
CA GLU A 236 14.26 15.12 2.98
C GLU A 236 13.03 15.69 3.70
N LEU A 237 13.20 16.15 4.94
CA LEU A 237 12.12 16.72 5.74
C LEU A 237 12.51 18.08 6.33
N GLY A 238 11.58 19.01 6.36
CA GLY A 238 11.71 20.21 7.20
C GLY A 238 11.79 19.87 8.70
N GLY A 239 11.11 18.81 9.11
CA GLY A 239 10.94 18.27 10.44
C GLY A 239 9.62 17.51 10.54
N GLY A 240 9.25 17.03 11.73
CA GLY A 240 7.97 16.36 11.92
C GLY A 240 7.92 15.41 13.11
N ASP A 241 6.79 14.71 13.19
CA ASP A 241 6.49 13.71 14.20
C ASP A 241 6.15 12.36 13.55
N LEU A 242 6.86 11.31 13.96
CA LEU A 242 6.56 9.92 13.65
C LEU A 242 6.09 9.26 14.94
N ARG A 243 4.90 8.64 14.90
CA ARG A 243 4.32 8.03 16.10
C ARG A 243 3.63 6.72 15.79
N THR A 244 3.84 5.75 16.65
CA THR A 244 3.05 4.53 16.74
C THR A 244 2.79 4.17 18.19
N SER A 245 1.85 3.27 18.48
CA SER A 245 1.70 2.70 19.82
C SER A 245 2.49 1.41 19.94
N ASP A 246 2.19 0.43 19.05
CA ASP A 246 2.73 -0.92 19.20
C ASP A 246 3.71 -1.32 18.09
N GLY A 247 3.81 -0.53 17.03
CA GLY A 247 4.72 -0.81 15.92
C GLY A 247 6.14 -0.26 16.12
N ASP A 248 7.05 -0.75 15.30
CA ASP A 248 8.43 -0.28 15.27
C ASP A 248 8.59 0.95 14.38
N ILE A 249 9.55 1.81 14.70
CA ILE A 249 9.90 2.94 13.85
C ILE A 249 11.36 2.86 13.42
N THR A 250 11.57 2.78 12.10
CA THR A 250 12.89 2.83 11.48
C THR A 250 13.11 4.15 10.75
N VAL A 251 14.18 4.86 11.09
CA VAL A 251 14.59 6.12 10.46
C VAL A 251 16.02 5.96 9.94
N ARG A 252 16.22 6.03 8.60
CA ARG A 252 17.52 5.79 7.99
C ARG A 252 17.85 6.79 6.89
N ASP A 253 19.08 7.31 6.92
CA ASP A 253 19.66 8.12 5.85
C ASP A 253 18.82 9.34 5.45
N ASN A 254 18.13 9.95 6.43
CA ASN A 254 17.25 11.08 6.19
C ASN A 254 17.96 12.43 6.38
N GLN A 255 17.55 13.42 5.60
CA GLN A 255 17.98 14.80 5.73
C GLN A 255 16.88 15.63 6.41
N VAL A 256 17.09 15.97 7.67
CA VAL A 256 16.13 16.75 8.47
C VAL A 256 16.67 18.18 8.63
N ALA A 257 15.83 19.18 8.39
CA ALA A 257 16.27 20.57 8.50
C ALA A 257 16.17 21.14 9.92
N LYS A 258 15.24 20.63 10.75
CA LYS A 258 15.05 21.10 12.14
C LYS A 258 14.94 19.94 13.12
N THR A 259 13.75 19.60 13.57
CA THR A 259 13.52 18.54 14.55
C THR A 259 12.66 17.43 13.97
N LEU A 260 13.09 16.20 14.21
CA LEU A 260 12.30 15.00 13.96
C LEU A 260 12.08 14.30 15.31
N THR A 261 10.82 14.14 15.69
CA THR A 261 10.41 13.36 16.86
C THR A 261 9.99 11.97 16.39
N VAL A 262 10.50 10.94 17.02
CA VAL A 262 10.23 9.53 16.73
C VAL A 262 9.77 8.90 18.04
N GLN A 263 8.53 8.45 18.07
CA GLN A 263 7.89 7.97 19.29
C GLN A 263 7.11 6.68 19.06
N SER A 264 7.42 5.63 19.81
CA SER A 264 6.58 4.45 20.01
C SER A 264 6.21 4.32 21.48
N TYR A 265 5.14 3.61 21.79
CA TYR A 265 4.81 3.31 23.17
C TYR A 265 5.39 1.94 23.58
N GLU A 266 5.22 0.90 22.75
CA GLU A 266 5.71 -0.47 23.02
C GLU A 266 6.74 -0.98 21.98
N GLY A 267 6.80 -0.39 20.78
CA GLY A 267 7.70 -0.85 19.72
C GLY A 267 9.11 -0.25 19.80
N ASP A 268 10.02 -0.88 19.08
CA ASP A 268 11.43 -0.50 19.01
C ASP A 268 11.68 0.71 18.09
N LEU A 269 12.65 1.53 18.47
CA LEU A 269 13.07 2.69 17.70
C LEU A 269 14.49 2.49 17.15
N SER A 270 14.62 2.47 15.84
CA SER A 270 15.91 2.34 15.15
C SER A 270 16.23 3.60 14.34
N GLY A 271 17.38 4.22 14.61
CA GLY A 271 17.82 5.44 13.95
C GLY A 271 19.23 5.37 13.39
N MET A 272 19.40 5.69 12.09
CA MET A 272 20.68 6.05 11.50
C MET A 272 20.66 7.55 11.20
N VAL A 273 21.42 8.33 11.98
CA VAL A 273 21.38 9.80 11.94
C VAL A 273 22.72 10.40 11.57
N PRO A 274 22.76 11.60 10.95
CA PRO A 274 24.01 12.27 10.62
C PRO A 274 24.87 12.52 11.87
N ALA A 275 26.17 12.29 11.78
CA ALA A 275 27.11 12.48 12.90
C ALA A 275 27.11 13.90 13.48
N THR A 276 26.63 14.90 12.74
CA THR A 276 26.52 16.30 13.17
C THR A 276 25.21 16.63 13.87
N ALA A 277 24.21 15.74 13.81
CA ALA A 277 22.91 15.96 14.43
C ALA A 277 22.97 15.84 15.96
N GLY A 278 22.10 16.57 16.63
CA GLY A 278 21.79 16.35 18.03
C GLY A 278 20.82 15.18 18.19
N VAL A 279 21.03 14.38 19.22
CA VAL A 279 20.15 13.25 19.54
C VAL A 279 19.74 13.35 21.00
N SER A 280 18.47 13.22 21.28
CA SER A 280 17.96 12.98 22.62
C SER A 280 17.12 11.71 22.62
N VAL A 281 17.32 10.89 23.65
CA VAL A 281 16.56 9.66 23.86
C VAL A 281 15.89 9.70 25.21
N GLN A 282 14.73 9.11 25.30
CA GLN A 282 13.96 8.89 26.51
C GLN A 282 13.24 7.56 26.39
N GLY A 283 13.54 6.63 27.27
CA GLY A 283 12.87 5.34 27.40
C GLY A 283 12.40 5.11 28.84
N SER A 284 11.84 3.94 29.10
CA SER A 284 11.52 3.45 30.45
C SER A 284 12.78 2.97 31.17
N THR A 285 12.62 2.51 32.39
CA THR A 285 13.72 1.88 33.15
C THR A 285 14.12 0.52 32.61
N ASP A 286 13.19 -0.13 31.86
CA ASP A 286 13.35 -1.47 31.34
C ASP A 286 13.81 -1.47 29.86
N SER A 287 13.86 -0.27 29.22
CA SER A 287 14.33 -0.12 27.85
C SER A 287 15.85 -0.23 27.73
N ASP A 288 16.33 -1.00 26.75
CA ASP A 288 17.72 -1.02 26.34
C ASP A 288 18.01 0.14 25.36
N ILE A 289 18.87 1.07 25.78
CA ILE A 289 19.20 2.24 24.97
C ILE A 289 20.64 2.18 24.51
N GLU A 290 20.86 2.09 23.21
CA GLU A 290 22.18 2.16 22.57
C GLU A 290 22.31 3.44 21.72
N LEU A 291 23.28 4.30 22.06
CA LEU A 291 23.62 5.48 21.25
C LEU A 291 25.07 5.40 20.77
N PHE A 292 25.24 5.33 19.45
CA PHE A 292 26.54 5.30 18.79
C PHE A 292 27.46 4.19 19.37
N GLY A 293 26.91 2.97 19.51
CA GLY A 293 27.60 1.80 20.02
C GLY A 293 27.88 1.83 21.52
N ARG A 294 27.17 2.65 22.29
CA ARG A 294 27.32 2.74 23.75
C ARG A 294 25.97 2.61 24.45
N SER A 295 25.88 1.67 25.37
CA SER A 295 24.73 1.57 26.26
C SER A 295 24.55 2.83 27.10
N ARG A 296 23.30 3.25 27.31
CA ARG A 296 22.90 4.44 28.05
C ARG A 296 21.82 4.07 29.07
N GLY A 297 21.60 4.95 30.04
CA GLY A 297 20.42 4.84 30.91
C GLY A 297 19.17 5.36 30.22
N ALA A 298 18.03 5.33 30.89
CA ALA A 298 16.72 5.71 30.40
C ALA A 298 16.65 7.08 29.70
N THR A 299 17.59 7.96 29.93
CA THR A 299 17.69 9.26 29.24
C THR A 299 19.12 9.56 28.85
N ALA A 300 19.33 10.03 27.63
CA ALA A 300 20.64 10.54 27.20
C ALA A 300 20.49 11.66 26.17
N ARG A 301 21.51 12.51 26.08
CA ARG A 301 21.57 13.58 25.08
C ARG A 301 22.97 13.68 24.50
N VAL A 302 23.04 13.82 23.18
CA VAL A 302 24.28 14.05 22.44
C VAL A 302 24.11 15.29 21.60
N ARG A 303 25.04 16.22 21.60
CA ARG A 303 24.99 17.50 20.86
C ARG A 303 23.68 18.27 21.03
N PRO A 304 23.30 18.67 22.26
CA PRO A 304 21.98 19.29 22.52
C PRO A 304 21.79 20.66 21.83
N HIS A 305 22.89 21.31 21.41
CA HIS A 305 22.84 22.60 20.70
C HIS A 305 22.99 22.49 19.19
N ALA A 306 22.96 21.28 18.61
CA ALA A 306 22.98 21.11 17.18
C ALA A 306 21.71 21.68 16.56
N LYS A 307 21.83 22.28 15.37
CA LYS A 307 20.73 22.89 14.63
C LYS A 307 19.64 21.86 14.25
N VAL A 308 20.08 20.66 13.95
CA VAL A 308 19.20 19.52 13.61
C VAL A 308 19.11 18.61 14.84
N GLN A 309 17.90 18.26 15.23
CA GLN A 309 17.64 17.44 16.40
C GLN A 309 16.80 16.22 16.04
N TYR A 310 17.22 15.06 16.55
CA TYR A 310 16.40 13.83 16.54
C TYR A 310 16.02 13.51 17.99
N ARG A 311 14.73 13.25 18.22
CA ARG A 311 14.20 12.90 19.54
C ARG A 311 13.55 11.54 19.45
N PHE A 312 14.13 10.55 20.11
CA PHE A 312 13.59 9.20 20.20
C PHE A 312 12.98 9.02 21.58
N ILE A 313 11.73 8.60 21.60
CA ILE A 313 10.94 8.45 22.84
C ILE A 313 10.22 7.11 22.77
N THR A 314 10.49 6.21 23.69
CA THR A 314 9.71 4.99 23.86
C THR A 314 9.03 4.96 25.22
N GLY A 315 7.94 4.19 25.33
CA GLY A 315 7.18 3.99 26.56
C GLY A 315 7.70 2.80 27.37
N ASP A 316 6.89 1.75 27.48
CA ASP A 316 7.16 0.69 28.48
C ASP A 316 8.31 -0.25 28.11
N ASP A 317 8.21 -1.03 27.02
CA ASP A 317 9.14 -2.13 26.72
C ASP A 317 9.99 -1.92 25.46
N GLY A 318 9.86 -0.80 24.77
CA GLY A 318 10.58 -0.58 23.53
C GLY A 318 12.06 -0.22 23.72
N ASP A 319 12.91 -0.73 22.84
CA ASP A 319 14.34 -0.44 22.81
C ASP A 319 14.67 0.72 21.87
N ILE A 320 15.77 1.44 22.13
CA ILE A 320 16.22 2.52 21.25
C ILE A 320 17.66 2.25 20.79
N THR A 321 17.83 2.06 19.49
CA THR A 321 19.16 1.94 18.88
C THR A 321 19.39 3.10 17.90
N VAL A 322 20.41 3.95 18.17
CA VAL A 322 20.81 5.05 17.27
C VAL A 322 22.28 4.92 16.89
N ARG A 323 22.54 4.98 15.59
CA ARG A 323 23.88 4.86 14.97
C ARG A 323 24.22 6.06 14.10
#